data_a916b2f16b4ccb0bd0dfe86ffa45f30b
#
_entry.id   a916b2f16b4ccb0bd0dfe86ffa45f30b
#
_cell.length_a   1.000
_cell.length_b   1.000
_cell.length_c   1.000
_cell.angle_alpha   90.00
_cell.angle_beta   90.00
_cell.angle_gamma   90.00
#
_symmetry.space_group_name_H-M   'P 1'
#
loop_
_entity.id
_entity.type
_entity.pdbx_description
1 polymer ?
#
loop_
_entity_poly.entity_id
_entity_poly.type
_entity_poly.pdbx_seq_one_letter_code
_entity_poly.pdbx_strand_id
1 'polypeptide(L)'
;MVTILCSGALVGVAQSAPASTVRTARPAPTTPCATSGSIDFGVDLAGAGWRFTTGDGATWADPAFDDSGWEQRSVPDNWGNTAEANYDGYAWYRKKFVLPTRPAGLSDSGVIAALGFIDDADVTYLNGVEIGKTGAFPPAFDAEWDVPREYYPANGVLRWGQTNTLAVRMYDGTGGGGFYKGPIGLFSKARLRTLSGLQGQPASPSKLKSACAILNKQHAAVAAGDVAAYAATLAVGFFHQGDTADRRIRQLRAWLAQGKVELRDQQAEVIVDAQGRIVVDTIRSWVGADGKPLEPSSRQFLYLGDKEGRELGDHARFFRDSYQSAAMGKRVSFNVYLPPGYTTSTARRFPTVYMLHGINGSNIEWEVRDMDSIVDGLIRDKGIEQSVVIFPDGSSGWYVDSSAGNYRSMIVNEIIPLVDKEYRTIADRDHRGITGVSMGGFGSFSLGLDHPELFSSIASHIGALDFPPLAGTAAEIAANSKYAPMFLVNSMTTDQLLRRTYYFDAGEQDEFRFGEAAKAMDAALTAKLVPHEWQNGPGGHNDAYWVPKLDRSFGLHSAQFRAHPFAQPAEPAGAPSAYTWP
;
A
#
# COMPACT_ATOMS: atom_id res chain seq x y z
N MET A 1 64.60 -25.80 29.88
CA MET A 1 64.80 -27.12 30.52
C MET A 1 63.37 -27.58 30.84
N VAL A 2 62.83 -28.59 30.23
CA VAL A 2 63.11 -29.93 29.81
C VAL A 2 62.31 -30.22 28.51
N THR A 3 63.02 -30.75 27.55
CA THR A 3 62.57 -31.34 26.30
C THR A 3 62.00 -32.74 26.56
N ILE A 4 60.86 -33.10 26.02
CA ILE A 4 60.45 -34.46 25.78
C ILE A 4 60.01 -34.64 24.35
N LEU A 5 60.78 -35.34 23.59
CA LEU A 5 60.47 -35.94 22.29
C LEU A 5 59.57 -37.17 22.50
N CYS A 6 58.50 -37.31 21.71
CA CYS A 6 57.96 -38.65 21.47
C CYS A 6 57.57 -38.75 19.98
N SER A 7 58.23 -39.70 19.35
CA SER A 7 57.95 -40.15 17.98
C SER A 7 56.66 -40.93 17.91
N GLY A 8 55.89 -40.71 16.87
CA GLY A 8 54.66 -41.46 16.60
C GLY A 8 54.31 -41.49 15.11
N ALA A 9 54.27 -42.65 14.58
CA ALA A 9 54.21 -43.16 13.22
C ALA A 9 53.19 -42.43 12.28
N LEU A 10 53.62 -42.19 11.05
CA LEU A 10 52.86 -41.90 9.88
C LEU A 10 51.99 -43.11 9.49
N VAL A 11 50.65 -42.97 9.65
CA VAL A 11 49.65 -43.80 8.98
C VAL A 11 49.12 -43.01 7.81
N GLY A 12 49.42 -43.44 6.61
CA GLY A 12 48.88 -42.83 5.37
C GLY A 12 47.39 -43.08 5.25
N VAL A 13 46.60 -42.00 5.31
CA VAL A 13 45.18 -42.03 4.93
C VAL A 13 45.11 -41.65 3.48
N ALA A 14 44.69 -42.60 2.65
CA ALA A 14 44.35 -42.34 1.25
C ALA A 14 43.21 -41.33 1.17
N GLN A 15 43.47 -40.15 0.61
CA GLN A 15 42.43 -39.18 0.25
C GLN A 15 41.64 -39.74 -0.93
N SER A 16 40.40 -40.15 -0.68
CA SER A 16 39.40 -40.35 -1.73
C SER A 16 39.01 -38.99 -2.30
N ALA A 17 39.15 -38.82 -3.61
CA ALA A 17 38.69 -37.66 -4.35
C ALA A 17 37.17 -37.42 -4.10
N PRO A 18 36.69 -36.18 -3.95
CA PRO A 18 35.29 -35.93 -3.81
C PRO A 18 34.56 -36.29 -5.11
N ALA A 19 33.52 -37.12 -4.99
CA ALA A 19 32.62 -37.43 -6.08
C ALA A 19 32.03 -36.13 -6.63
N SER A 20 32.26 -35.88 -7.92
CA SER A 20 31.63 -34.80 -8.67
C SER A 20 30.13 -35.02 -8.63
N THR A 21 29.44 -34.31 -7.75
CA THR A 21 27.98 -34.19 -7.81
C THR A 21 27.62 -33.42 -9.08
N VAL A 22 27.20 -34.13 -10.10
CA VAL A 22 26.50 -33.59 -11.26
C VAL A 22 25.26 -32.88 -10.69
N ARG A 23 25.34 -31.56 -10.57
CA ARG A 23 24.16 -30.73 -10.33
C ARG A 23 23.26 -30.91 -11.54
N THR A 24 22.27 -31.79 -11.44
CA THR A 24 21.14 -31.78 -12.36
C THR A 24 20.53 -30.40 -12.30
N ALA A 25 20.60 -29.67 -13.40
CA ALA A 25 19.92 -28.39 -13.54
C ALA A 25 18.46 -28.61 -13.15
N ARG A 26 17.99 -27.96 -12.11
CA ARG A 26 16.57 -27.94 -11.74
C ARG A 26 15.83 -27.43 -12.98
N PRO A 27 14.86 -28.16 -13.53
CA PRO A 27 14.10 -27.67 -14.66
C PRO A 27 13.51 -26.31 -14.29
N ALA A 28 13.60 -25.35 -15.21
CA ALA A 28 12.95 -24.06 -15.03
C ALA A 28 11.50 -24.32 -14.64
N PRO A 29 10.96 -23.64 -13.62
CA PRO A 29 9.59 -23.86 -13.19
C PRO A 29 8.69 -23.56 -14.37
N THR A 30 8.11 -24.61 -14.98
CA THR A 30 7.04 -24.46 -15.95
C THR A 30 5.87 -23.86 -15.18
N THR A 31 5.52 -22.62 -15.49
CA THR A 31 4.36 -21.96 -14.91
C THR A 31 3.14 -22.85 -15.22
N PRO A 32 2.48 -23.46 -14.25
CA PRO A 32 1.26 -24.20 -14.51
C PRO A 32 0.16 -23.18 -14.78
N CYS A 33 0.05 -22.78 -16.03
CA CYS A 33 -1.01 -21.93 -16.53
C CYS A 33 -2.23 -22.83 -16.70
N ALA A 34 -3.24 -22.66 -15.87
CA ALA A 34 -4.44 -23.49 -15.88
C ALA A 34 -5.67 -22.65 -16.26
N THR A 35 -6.69 -23.30 -16.77
CA THR A 35 -8.03 -22.73 -16.80
C THR A 35 -8.52 -22.56 -15.37
N SER A 36 -9.18 -21.44 -15.09
CA SER A 36 -9.77 -21.18 -13.79
C SER A 36 -10.75 -22.29 -13.41
N GLY A 37 -10.66 -22.78 -12.18
CA GLY A 37 -11.73 -23.55 -11.58
C GLY A 37 -12.98 -22.67 -11.48
N SER A 38 -14.11 -23.18 -11.97
CA SER A 38 -15.40 -22.46 -11.93
C SER A 38 -16.13 -22.60 -10.57
N ILE A 39 -15.51 -23.25 -9.58
CA ILE A 39 -16.19 -23.54 -8.31
C ILE A 39 -16.19 -22.28 -7.46
N ASP A 40 -17.37 -21.69 -7.31
CA ASP A 40 -17.61 -20.59 -6.37
C ASP A 40 -17.84 -21.18 -4.96
N PHE A 41 -16.81 -21.15 -4.14
CA PHE A 41 -16.84 -21.64 -2.77
C PHE A 41 -16.36 -20.55 -1.82
N GLY A 42 -17.07 -20.39 -0.69
CA GLY A 42 -16.64 -19.47 0.36
C GLY A 42 -17.28 -19.81 1.71
N VAL A 43 -16.47 -19.71 2.76
CA VAL A 43 -16.90 -19.68 4.16
C VAL A 43 -16.38 -18.37 4.73
N ASP A 44 -17.29 -17.43 4.88
CA ASP A 44 -17.00 -16.14 5.50
C ASP A 44 -16.80 -16.33 7.00
N LEU A 45 -15.69 -15.86 7.52
CA LEU A 45 -15.32 -15.89 8.93
C LEU A 45 -15.29 -14.49 9.57
N ALA A 46 -15.60 -13.45 8.82
CA ALA A 46 -15.77 -12.10 9.38
C ALA A 46 -16.91 -12.06 10.41
N GLY A 47 -16.96 -11.00 11.19
CA GLY A 47 -17.97 -10.81 12.22
C GLY A 47 -17.66 -11.53 13.53
N ALA A 48 -18.69 -11.79 14.33
CA ALA A 48 -18.59 -12.29 15.69
C ALA A 48 -18.09 -13.73 15.81
N GLY A 49 -17.75 -14.11 17.03
CA GLY A 49 -17.38 -15.51 17.37
C GLY A 49 -15.89 -15.80 17.29
N TRP A 50 -15.07 -14.79 17.23
CA TRP A 50 -13.64 -14.91 17.48
C TRP A 50 -13.33 -14.85 18.97
N ARG A 51 -12.26 -15.54 19.37
CA ARG A 51 -11.66 -15.46 20.69
C ARG A 51 -10.35 -14.70 20.57
N PHE A 52 -10.12 -13.76 21.49
CA PHE A 52 -8.97 -12.86 21.47
C PHE A 52 -8.29 -12.84 22.85
N THR A 53 -6.98 -12.72 22.86
CA THR A 53 -6.19 -12.41 24.05
C THR A 53 -4.86 -11.77 23.65
N THR A 54 -4.36 -10.86 24.47
CA THR A 54 -2.99 -10.33 24.40
C THR A 54 -2.00 -11.32 25.00
N GLY A 55 -0.72 -11.17 24.68
CA GLY A 55 0.35 -12.06 25.11
C GLY A 55 0.63 -13.21 24.14
N ASP A 56 1.44 -14.17 24.57
CA ASP A 56 1.93 -15.25 23.71
C ASP A 56 1.96 -16.60 24.43
N GLY A 57 1.58 -17.67 23.74
CA GLY A 57 1.54 -19.01 24.30
C GLY A 57 1.82 -20.10 23.28
N ALA A 58 2.80 -20.95 23.57
CA ALA A 58 3.28 -22.00 22.67
C ALA A 58 2.22 -23.03 22.26
N THR A 59 1.16 -23.22 23.04
CA THR A 59 0.09 -24.19 22.79
C THR A 59 -1.17 -23.58 22.18
N TRP A 60 -1.20 -22.28 21.95
CA TRP A 60 -2.41 -21.55 21.56
C TRP A 60 -2.85 -21.82 20.11
N ALA A 61 -1.96 -22.40 19.31
CA ALA A 61 -2.30 -22.92 17.98
C ALA A 61 -3.03 -24.28 18.01
N ASP A 62 -2.93 -25.04 19.12
CA ASP A 62 -3.53 -26.38 19.22
C ASP A 62 -5.07 -26.29 19.15
N PRO A 63 -5.73 -27.07 18.25
CA PRO A 63 -7.19 -27.11 18.19
C PRO A 63 -7.88 -27.54 19.50
N ALA A 64 -7.18 -28.33 20.34
CA ALA A 64 -7.68 -28.80 21.63
C ALA A 64 -7.51 -27.76 22.77
N PHE A 65 -6.79 -26.66 22.53
CA PHE A 65 -6.63 -25.61 23.53
C PHE A 65 -7.98 -25.03 23.94
N ASP A 66 -8.18 -24.88 25.25
CA ASP A 66 -9.38 -24.25 25.81
C ASP A 66 -9.24 -22.73 25.80
N ASP A 67 -9.90 -22.10 24.85
CA ASP A 67 -9.97 -20.65 24.67
C ASP A 67 -11.25 -20.04 25.28
N SER A 68 -12.00 -20.77 26.13
CA SER A 68 -13.27 -20.31 26.69
C SER A 68 -13.14 -19.06 27.56
N GLY A 69 -11.99 -18.89 28.21
CA GLY A 69 -11.67 -17.69 29.02
C GLY A 69 -11.21 -16.48 28.23
N TRP A 70 -11.04 -16.57 26.90
CA TRP A 70 -10.63 -15.45 26.07
C TRP A 70 -11.79 -14.53 25.76
N GLU A 71 -11.48 -13.25 25.51
CA GLU A 71 -12.46 -12.26 25.09
C GLU A 71 -13.16 -12.66 23.78
N GLN A 72 -14.45 -12.34 23.65
CA GLN A 72 -15.18 -12.50 22.39
C GLN A 72 -15.06 -11.23 21.56
N ARG A 73 -14.67 -11.38 20.29
CA ARG A 73 -14.55 -10.26 19.35
C ARG A 73 -15.25 -10.51 18.04
N SER A 74 -15.51 -9.42 17.35
CA SER A 74 -15.90 -9.41 15.93
C SER A 74 -14.72 -8.88 15.12
N VAL A 75 -14.39 -9.54 14.01
CA VAL A 75 -13.37 -9.04 13.08
C VAL A 75 -14.01 -8.70 11.72
N PRO A 76 -13.52 -7.69 10.99
CA PRO A 76 -12.35 -6.83 11.30
C PRO A 76 -12.54 -6.07 12.61
N ASP A 77 -11.42 -5.86 13.31
CA ASP A 77 -11.33 -4.97 14.47
C ASP A 77 -10.02 -4.16 14.36
N ASN A 78 -10.10 -2.86 14.51
CA ASN A 78 -8.93 -2.00 14.59
C ASN A 78 -8.70 -1.64 16.06
N TRP A 79 -7.55 -2.02 16.62
CA TRP A 79 -7.23 -1.78 18.02
C TRP A 79 -7.21 -0.30 18.40
N GLY A 80 -6.92 0.58 17.45
CA GLY A 80 -7.00 2.02 17.69
C GLY A 80 -8.36 2.50 18.25
N ASN A 81 -9.41 1.66 18.13
CA ASN A 81 -10.77 1.92 18.62
C ASN A 81 -11.16 1.01 19.81
N THR A 82 -10.22 0.28 20.40
CA THR A 82 -10.47 -0.70 21.48
C THR A 82 -9.61 -0.39 22.72
N ALA A 83 -9.69 -1.24 23.75
CA ALA A 83 -8.85 -1.14 24.94
C ALA A 83 -7.35 -1.30 24.64
N GLU A 84 -7.02 -1.92 23.50
CA GLU A 84 -5.65 -2.15 23.05
C GLU A 84 -5.05 -1.01 22.24
N ALA A 85 -5.67 0.15 22.15
CA ALA A 85 -5.20 1.29 21.34
C ALA A 85 -3.73 1.72 21.56
N ASN A 86 -3.14 1.33 22.70
CA ASN A 86 -1.73 1.60 23.02
C ASN A 86 -0.98 0.31 23.40
N TYR A 87 -1.44 -0.84 22.93
CA TYR A 87 -0.80 -2.12 23.20
C TYR A 87 0.14 -2.48 22.06
N ASP A 88 1.43 -2.56 22.34
CA ASP A 88 2.46 -3.10 21.46
C ASP A 88 2.86 -4.49 21.98
N GLY A 89 2.81 -5.51 21.14
CA GLY A 89 3.17 -6.85 21.57
C GLY A 89 2.44 -7.98 20.85
N TYR A 90 2.56 -9.17 21.42
CA TYR A 90 1.91 -10.35 20.87
C TYR A 90 0.43 -10.40 21.23
N ALA A 91 -0.39 -10.86 20.28
CA ALA A 91 -1.77 -11.20 20.51
C ALA A 91 -2.20 -12.41 19.68
N TRP A 92 -3.29 -13.02 20.05
CA TRP A 92 -3.85 -14.17 19.37
C TRP A 92 -5.33 -14.02 19.15
N TYR A 93 -5.73 -14.44 17.94
CA TYR A 93 -7.13 -14.64 17.57
C TYR A 93 -7.39 -16.10 17.27
N ARG A 94 -8.53 -16.62 17.70
CA ARG A 94 -8.96 -18.00 17.41
C ARG A 94 -10.42 -18.03 16.99
N LYS A 95 -10.75 -18.89 16.01
CA LYS A 95 -12.12 -19.13 15.60
C LYS A 95 -12.34 -20.60 15.30
N LYS A 96 -13.36 -21.18 15.93
CA LYS A 96 -13.89 -22.51 15.59
C LYS A 96 -15.04 -22.34 14.61
N PHE A 97 -15.03 -23.11 13.52
CA PHE A 97 -16.05 -23.05 12.48
C PHE A 97 -16.22 -24.42 11.82
N VAL A 98 -17.36 -24.67 11.21
CA VAL A 98 -17.65 -25.92 10.51
C VAL A 98 -17.48 -25.68 9.00
N LEU A 99 -16.63 -26.48 8.35
CA LEU A 99 -16.61 -26.54 6.89
C LEU A 99 -17.79 -27.37 6.38
N PRO A 100 -18.45 -26.93 5.31
CA PRO A 100 -19.46 -27.76 4.64
C PRO A 100 -18.83 -29.02 4.03
N THR A 101 -19.65 -29.90 3.47
CA THR A 101 -19.15 -31.00 2.63
C THR A 101 -18.35 -30.42 1.45
N ARG A 102 -17.24 -31.09 1.13
CA ARG A 102 -16.35 -30.64 0.03
C ARG A 102 -17.13 -30.58 -1.29
N PRO A 103 -17.14 -29.42 -1.98
CA PRO A 103 -17.68 -29.32 -3.32
C PRO A 103 -16.97 -30.27 -4.29
N ALA A 104 -17.70 -30.90 -5.18
CA ALA A 104 -17.12 -31.78 -6.19
C ALA A 104 -16.13 -31.02 -7.06
N GLY A 105 -14.94 -31.58 -7.22
CA GLY A 105 -13.86 -30.98 -8.03
C GLY A 105 -13.02 -29.92 -7.32
N LEU A 106 -13.36 -29.49 -6.12
CA LEU A 106 -12.52 -28.56 -5.34
C LEU A 106 -11.43 -29.33 -4.58
N SER A 107 -10.16 -29.02 -4.83
CA SER A 107 -9.03 -29.53 -4.04
C SER A 107 -8.75 -28.64 -2.83
N ASP A 108 -8.06 -29.15 -1.81
CA ASP A 108 -7.64 -28.32 -0.67
C ASP A 108 -6.72 -27.18 -1.12
N SER A 109 -5.82 -27.45 -2.08
CA SER A 109 -4.96 -26.43 -2.68
C SER A 109 -5.70 -25.38 -3.52
N GLY A 110 -6.98 -25.60 -3.82
CA GLY A 110 -7.85 -24.63 -4.48
C GLY A 110 -8.60 -23.73 -3.49
N VAL A 111 -8.38 -23.92 -2.18
CA VAL A 111 -8.94 -23.07 -1.12
C VAL A 111 -7.86 -22.16 -0.57
N ILE A 112 -8.19 -20.90 -0.41
CA ILE A 112 -7.32 -19.85 0.12
C ILE A 112 -7.90 -19.40 1.46
N ALA A 113 -7.07 -19.41 2.49
CA ALA A 113 -7.36 -18.71 3.74
C ALA A 113 -7.00 -17.23 3.54
N ALA A 114 -7.98 -16.43 3.21
CA ALA A 114 -7.83 -14.99 3.12
C ALA A 114 -8.17 -14.38 4.48
N LEU A 115 -7.25 -13.58 5.02
CA LEU A 115 -7.39 -12.95 6.33
C LEU A 115 -7.33 -11.42 6.22
N GLY A 116 -7.48 -10.90 5.01
CA GLY A 116 -7.44 -9.48 4.75
C GLY A 116 -6.11 -8.87 5.17
N PHE A 117 -6.16 -7.82 5.96
CA PHE A 117 -4.97 -7.10 6.42
C PHE A 117 -4.87 -7.20 7.95
N ILE A 118 -3.68 -7.55 8.43
CA ILE A 118 -3.34 -7.69 9.86
C ILE A 118 -2.15 -6.78 10.16
N ASP A 119 -2.22 -6.06 11.24
CA ASP A 119 -1.19 -5.14 11.71
C ASP A 119 -0.36 -5.81 12.82
N ASP A 120 0.98 -5.94 12.78
CA ASP A 120 1.98 -5.71 11.71
C ASP A 120 2.39 -7.02 11.03
N ALA A 121 2.66 -8.05 11.83
CA ALA A 121 3.14 -9.34 11.40
C ALA A 121 2.29 -10.49 11.97
N ASP A 122 2.19 -11.60 11.24
CA ASP A 122 1.44 -12.76 11.72
C ASP A 122 2.05 -14.11 11.35
N VAL A 123 1.65 -15.12 12.11
CA VAL A 123 1.74 -16.55 11.75
C VAL A 123 0.37 -17.18 11.94
N THR A 124 -0.14 -17.76 10.90
CA THR A 124 -1.50 -18.34 10.86
C THR A 124 -1.47 -19.84 10.84
N TYR A 125 -2.33 -20.45 11.67
CA TYR A 125 -2.47 -21.89 11.84
C TYR A 125 -3.89 -22.33 11.52
N LEU A 126 -4.02 -23.42 10.79
CA LEU A 126 -5.31 -24.11 10.58
C LEU A 126 -5.21 -25.53 11.13
N ASN A 127 -6.08 -25.86 12.08
CA ASN A 127 -6.08 -27.15 12.79
C ASN A 127 -4.72 -27.49 13.44
N GLY A 128 -3.98 -26.48 13.92
CA GLY A 128 -2.66 -26.62 14.54
C GLY A 128 -1.48 -26.69 13.56
N VAL A 129 -1.76 -26.69 12.26
CA VAL A 129 -0.72 -26.67 11.20
C VAL A 129 -0.49 -25.25 10.72
N GLU A 130 0.75 -24.76 10.72
CA GLU A 130 1.09 -23.48 10.11
C GLU A 130 0.77 -23.50 8.62
N ILE A 131 -0.04 -22.54 8.17
CA ILE A 131 -0.45 -22.42 6.76
C ILE A 131 0.18 -21.22 6.07
N GLY A 132 0.75 -20.29 6.83
CA GLY A 132 1.45 -19.13 6.30
C GLY A 132 1.83 -18.12 7.37
N LYS A 133 2.66 -17.18 6.95
CA LYS A 133 3.12 -16.05 7.76
C LYS A 133 3.43 -14.86 6.88
N THR A 134 3.29 -13.65 7.44
CA THR A 134 3.62 -12.39 6.79
C THR A 134 4.34 -11.51 7.80
N GLY A 135 5.39 -10.82 7.37
CA GLY A 135 6.29 -10.10 8.25
C GLY A 135 7.19 -11.01 9.10
N ALA A 136 7.82 -10.43 10.11
CA ALA A 136 8.68 -11.15 11.04
C ALA A 136 8.53 -10.62 12.46
N PHE A 137 8.57 -11.52 13.43
CA PHE A 137 8.54 -11.17 14.85
C PHE A 137 9.91 -10.75 15.39
N PRO A 138 9.97 -9.99 16.52
CA PRO A 138 11.24 -9.71 17.18
C PRO A 138 12.07 -10.96 17.46
N PRO A 139 13.44 -10.89 17.42
CA PRO A 139 14.25 -9.66 17.29
C PRO A 139 14.45 -9.15 15.85
N ALA A 140 14.01 -9.88 14.82
CA ALA A 140 14.12 -9.49 13.41
C ALA A 140 12.79 -8.90 12.91
N PHE A 141 12.18 -8.03 13.70
CA PHE A 141 10.87 -7.46 13.42
C PHE A 141 10.81 -6.81 12.04
N ASP A 142 9.79 -7.21 11.27
CA ASP A 142 9.50 -6.70 9.94
C ASP A 142 7.99 -6.52 9.82
N ALA A 143 7.56 -5.26 9.74
CA ALA A 143 6.16 -4.88 9.67
C ALA A 143 5.67 -4.98 8.23
N GLU A 144 4.68 -5.82 8.01
CA GLU A 144 4.02 -6.02 6.70
C GLU A 144 2.49 -5.79 6.85
N TRP A 145 2.11 -4.77 7.63
CA TRP A 145 0.72 -4.44 7.92
C TRP A 145 -0.11 -4.18 6.66
N ASP A 146 0.51 -3.75 5.58
CA ASP A 146 -0.09 -3.37 4.31
C ASP A 146 -0.13 -4.49 3.25
N VAL A 147 0.29 -5.71 3.61
CA VAL A 147 0.26 -6.88 2.74
C VAL A 147 -1.00 -7.71 3.01
N PRO A 148 -1.83 -8.00 2.01
CA PRO A 148 -2.98 -8.88 2.20
C PRO A 148 -2.55 -10.31 2.53
N ARG A 149 -3.19 -10.92 3.51
CA ARG A 149 -2.94 -12.30 3.95
C ARG A 149 -3.75 -13.28 3.12
N GLU A 150 -3.08 -13.98 2.22
CA GLU A 150 -3.65 -15.08 1.43
C GLU A 150 -2.77 -16.32 1.61
N TYR A 151 -3.23 -17.28 2.41
CA TYR A 151 -2.49 -18.50 2.73
C TYR A 151 -3.13 -19.73 2.08
N TYR A 152 -2.29 -20.67 1.67
CA TYR A 152 -2.70 -21.84 0.90
C TYR A 152 -2.53 -23.12 1.74
N PRO A 153 -3.61 -23.65 2.36
CA PRO A 153 -3.52 -24.85 3.16
C PRO A 153 -3.02 -26.05 2.35
N ALA A 154 -2.08 -26.80 2.92
CA ALA A 154 -1.64 -28.06 2.32
C ALA A 154 -2.78 -29.08 2.28
N ASN A 155 -2.68 -30.05 1.37
CA ASN A 155 -3.67 -31.13 1.28
C ASN A 155 -3.79 -31.89 2.61
N GLY A 156 -5.02 -32.13 3.05
CA GLY A 156 -5.33 -32.84 4.28
C GLY A 156 -5.40 -31.97 5.55
N VAL A 157 -5.10 -30.68 5.45
CA VAL A 157 -5.24 -29.75 6.59
C VAL A 157 -6.70 -29.37 6.82
N LEU A 158 -7.49 -29.22 5.76
CA LEU A 158 -8.92 -28.92 5.83
C LEU A 158 -9.74 -30.14 6.25
N ARG A 159 -10.55 -30.00 7.29
CA ARG A 159 -11.46 -31.02 7.80
C ARG A 159 -12.88 -30.78 7.27
N TRP A 160 -13.17 -31.30 6.08
CA TRP A 160 -14.45 -31.14 5.40
C TRP A 160 -15.58 -31.82 6.14
N GLY A 161 -16.72 -31.15 6.26
CA GLY A 161 -17.88 -31.65 7.03
C GLY A 161 -17.68 -31.67 8.55
N GLN A 162 -16.61 -31.06 9.05
CA GLN A 162 -16.21 -31.11 10.45
C GLN A 162 -15.82 -29.73 10.98
N THR A 163 -15.63 -29.65 12.30
CA THR A 163 -15.10 -28.45 12.95
C THR A 163 -13.63 -28.27 12.62
N ASN A 164 -13.28 -27.06 12.25
CA ASN A 164 -11.93 -26.58 12.05
C ASN A 164 -11.63 -25.46 13.05
N THR A 165 -10.36 -25.26 13.37
CA THR A 165 -9.87 -24.16 14.19
C THR A 165 -8.86 -23.35 13.41
N LEU A 166 -9.17 -22.09 13.20
CA LEU A 166 -8.22 -21.09 12.71
C LEU A 166 -7.63 -20.35 13.91
N ALA A 167 -6.31 -20.26 13.98
CA ALA A 167 -5.59 -19.53 15.01
C ALA A 167 -4.56 -18.61 14.36
N VAL A 168 -4.56 -17.35 14.76
CA VAL A 168 -3.66 -16.33 14.23
C VAL A 168 -2.87 -15.75 15.39
N ARG A 169 -1.55 -15.94 15.36
CA ARG A 169 -0.59 -15.28 16.23
C ARG A 169 -0.13 -14.03 15.51
N MET A 170 -0.25 -12.89 16.13
CA MET A 170 0.18 -11.63 15.57
C MET A 170 1.11 -10.88 16.50
N TYR A 171 1.81 -9.92 15.96
CA TYR A 171 2.64 -8.98 16.71
C TYR A 171 2.41 -7.59 16.14
N ASP A 172 2.03 -6.69 17.02
CA ASP A 172 1.93 -5.27 16.77
C ASP A 172 3.16 -4.56 17.38
N GLY A 173 3.85 -3.77 16.58
CA GLY A 173 5.06 -3.07 17.00
C GLY A 173 4.83 -1.63 17.41
N THR A 174 3.88 -0.96 16.81
CA THR A 174 3.48 0.43 17.10
C THR A 174 2.18 0.79 16.38
N GLY A 175 1.38 1.65 16.96
CA GLY A 175 0.25 2.27 16.27
C GLY A 175 -1.07 1.59 16.53
N GLY A 176 -1.73 1.14 15.47
CA GLY A 176 -2.99 0.40 15.59
C GLY A 176 -2.76 -1.07 15.29
N GLY A 177 -3.31 -2.00 16.04
CA GLY A 177 -3.18 -3.43 15.80
C GLY A 177 -4.49 -4.05 15.29
N GLY A 178 -4.48 -5.37 15.10
CA GLY A 178 -5.66 -6.15 14.82
C GLY A 178 -5.89 -6.48 13.34
N PHE A 179 -7.06 -7.05 13.07
CA PHE A 179 -7.54 -7.27 11.72
C PHE A 179 -8.30 -6.04 11.25
N TYR A 180 -7.72 -5.17 10.45
CA TYR A 180 -8.37 -3.90 10.15
C TYR A 180 -9.19 -3.88 8.84
N LYS A 181 -8.98 -4.88 7.93
CA LYS A 181 -9.74 -4.96 6.66
C LYS A 181 -9.86 -6.41 6.18
N GLY A 182 -11.03 -6.78 5.61
CA GLY A 182 -11.26 -8.09 4.99
C GLY A 182 -10.79 -8.18 3.52
N PRO A 183 -11.12 -9.28 2.81
CA PRO A 183 -12.03 -10.37 3.23
C PRO A 183 -11.40 -11.34 4.23
N ILE A 184 -12.20 -11.95 5.12
CA ILE A 184 -11.73 -12.88 6.15
C ILE A 184 -12.51 -14.19 6.05
N GLY A 185 -11.84 -15.27 5.63
CA GLY A 185 -12.50 -16.56 5.43
C GLY A 185 -11.70 -17.58 4.63
N LEU A 186 -12.37 -18.65 4.27
CA LEU A 186 -11.85 -19.69 3.37
C LEU A 186 -12.59 -19.61 2.04
N PHE A 187 -11.88 -19.28 0.98
CA PHE A 187 -12.48 -19.00 -0.32
C PHE A 187 -11.78 -19.76 -1.45
N SER A 188 -12.53 -20.15 -2.48
CA SER A 188 -11.93 -20.49 -3.75
C SER A 188 -11.37 -19.22 -4.45
N LYS A 189 -10.43 -19.40 -5.38
CA LYS A 189 -9.96 -18.28 -6.20
C LYS A 189 -11.10 -17.58 -6.94
N ALA A 190 -12.08 -18.34 -7.46
CA ALA A 190 -13.24 -17.77 -8.14
C ALA A 190 -14.03 -16.84 -7.21
N ARG A 191 -14.25 -17.25 -5.96
CA ARG A 191 -14.92 -16.42 -4.96
C ARG A 191 -14.13 -15.17 -4.61
N LEU A 192 -12.82 -15.31 -4.37
CA LEU A 192 -11.95 -14.15 -4.08
C LEU A 192 -11.91 -13.14 -5.23
N ARG A 193 -11.87 -13.61 -6.49
CA ARG A 193 -11.99 -12.71 -7.65
C ARG A 193 -13.28 -11.90 -7.61
N THR A 194 -14.40 -12.56 -7.33
CA THR A 194 -15.71 -11.90 -7.21
C THR A 194 -15.72 -10.86 -6.09
N LEU A 195 -15.14 -11.19 -4.92
CA LEU A 195 -15.00 -10.26 -3.79
C LEU A 195 -14.08 -9.07 -4.11
N SER A 196 -13.10 -9.24 -5.00
CA SER A 196 -12.23 -8.17 -5.53
C SER A 196 -12.86 -7.41 -6.71
N GLY A 197 -14.16 -7.61 -7.00
CA GLY A 197 -14.85 -6.94 -8.10
C GLY A 197 -14.54 -7.49 -9.50
N LEU A 198 -13.65 -8.48 -9.63
CA LEU A 198 -13.31 -9.07 -10.92
C LEU A 198 -14.20 -10.27 -11.24
N GLN A 199 -15.16 -10.07 -12.14
CA GLN A 199 -15.99 -11.15 -12.68
C GLN A 199 -15.44 -11.64 -14.01
N GLY A 200 -15.51 -12.96 -14.26
CA GLY A 200 -15.03 -13.52 -15.51
C GLY A 200 -15.42 -14.99 -15.71
N GLN A 201 -15.28 -15.44 -16.93
CA GLN A 201 -15.51 -16.84 -17.33
C GLN A 201 -14.17 -17.54 -17.59
N PRO A 202 -14.08 -18.87 -17.41
CA PRO A 202 -12.88 -19.62 -17.76
C PRO A 202 -12.46 -19.35 -19.22
N ALA A 203 -11.16 -19.14 -19.43
CA ALA A 203 -10.65 -18.89 -20.77
C ALA A 203 -10.81 -20.13 -21.67
N SER A 204 -11.14 -19.89 -22.96
CA SER A 204 -11.09 -20.94 -23.96
C SER A 204 -9.65 -21.50 -24.12
N PRO A 205 -9.47 -22.72 -24.64
CA PRO A 205 -8.14 -23.32 -24.83
C PRO A 205 -7.19 -22.43 -25.66
N SER A 206 -7.70 -21.70 -26.65
CA SER A 206 -6.89 -20.78 -27.46
C SER A 206 -6.43 -19.57 -26.66
N LYS A 207 -7.32 -18.94 -25.89
CA LYS A 207 -6.99 -17.79 -25.02
C LYS A 207 -6.03 -18.20 -23.89
N LEU A 208 -6.24 -19.37 -23.30
CA LEU A 208 -5.31 -19.96 -22.34
C LEU A 208 -3.91 -20.12 -22.95
N LYS A 209 -3.80 -20.73 -24.14
CA LYS A 209 -2.52 -20.90 -24.82
C LYS A 209 -1.82 -19.58 -25.11
N SER A 210 -2.57 -18.55 -25.53
CA SER A 210 -2.03 -17.21 -25.78
C SER A 210 -1.49 -16.57 -24.50
N ALA A 211 -2.24 -16.62 -23.40
CA ALA A 211 -1.82 -16.08 -22.11
C ALA A 211 -0.53 -16.75 -21.62
N CYS A 212 -0.51 -18.09 -21.61
CA CYS A 212 0.66 -18.85 -21.19
C CYS A 212 1.90 -18.53 -22.05
N ALA A 213 1.72 -18.31 -23.35
CA ALA A 213 2.82 -17.96 -24.25
C ALA A 213 3.43 -16.58 -23.89
N ILE A 214 2.64 -15.62 -23.46
CA ILE A 214 3.12 -14.29 -23.03
C ILE A 214 3.93 -14.44 -21.74
N LEU A 215 3.38 -15.11 -20.70
CA LEU A 215 4.08 -15.34 -19.44
C LEU A 215 5.41 -16.07 -19.66
N ASN A 216 5.42 -17.13 -20.48
CA ASN A 216 6.64 -17.86 -20.79
C ASN A 216 7.69 -16.98 -21.50
N LYS A 217 7.27 -16.08 -22.39
CA LYS A 217 8.18 -15.12 -23.04
C LYS A 217 8.77 -14.14 -22.00
N GLN A 218 7.96 -13.64 -21.08
CA GLN A 218 8.42 -12.76 -20.00
C GLN A 218 9.43 -13.46 -19.11
N HIS A 219 9.12 -14.68 -18.64
CA HIS A 219 10.02 -15.48 -17.81
C HIS A 219 11.34 -15.77 -18.52
N ALA A 220 11.30 -16.18 -19.79
CA ALA A 220 12.50 -16.47 -20.57
C ALA A 220 13.37 -15.22 -20.76
N ALA A 221 12.76 -14.08 -21.08
CA ALA A 221 13.47 -12.82 -21.27
C ALA A 221 14.15 -12.35 -19.98
N VAL A 222 13.45 -12.40 -18.84
CA VAL A 222 14.00 -12.02 -17.53
C VAL A 222 15.14 -12.98 -17.14
N ALA A 223 14.94 -14.29 -17.29
CA ALA A 223 15.96 -15.29 -16.95
C ALA A 223 17.24 -15.15 -17.80
N ALA A 224 17.09 -14.70 -19.06
CA ALA A 224 18.19 -14.39 -19.97
C ALA A 224 18.83 -13.02 -19.73
N GLY A 225 18.23 -12.15 -18.90
CA GLY A 225 18.63 -10.75 -18.75
C GLY A 225 18.34 -9.91 -20.01
N ASP A 226 17.49 -10.41 -20.90
CA ASP A 226 17.13 -9.72 -22.14
C ASP A 226 16.00 -8.71 -21.91
N VAL A 227 16.40 -7.50 -21.52
CA VAL A 227 15.48 -6.39 -21.25
C VAL A 227 14.68 -5.98 -22.49
N ALA A 228 15.25 -6.10 -23.69
CA ALA A 228 14.55 -5.74 -24.91
C ALA A 228 13.45 -6.75 -25.26
N ALA A 229 13.73 -8.05 -25.10
CA ALA A 229 12.73 -9.11 -25.26
C ALA A 229 11.61 -8.97 -24.22
N TYR A 230 11.93 -8.64 -22.95
CA TYR A 230 10.90 -8.35 -21.95
C TYR A 230 10.05 -7.15 -22.34
N ALA A 231 10.67 -6.02 -22.71
CA ALA A 231 9.97 -4.82 -23.14
C ALA A 231 9.00 -5.08 -24.31
N ALA A 232 9.37 -5.94 -25.24
CA ALA A 232 8.52 -6.34 -26.36
C ALA A 232 7.25 -7.09 -25.95
N THR A 233 7.16 -7.59 -24.71
CA THR A 233 5.96 -8.21 -24.14
C THR A 233 5.00 -7.22 -23.50
N LEU A 234 5.39 -5.96 -23.35
CA LEU A 234 4.55 -4.89 -22.81
C LEU A 234 3.88 -4.13 -23.96
N ALA A 235 2.61 -3.80 -23.82
CA ALA A 235 1.88 -3.05 -24.83
C ALA A 235 2.31 -1.57 -24.85
N VAL A 236 2.07 -0.91 -25.97
CA VAL A 236 2.13 0.56 -26.03
C VAL A 236 1.04 1.09 -25.09
N GLY A 237 1.43 1.96 -24.14
CA GLY A 237 0.52 2.45 -23.11
C GLY A 237 0.35 1.49 -21.92
N PHE A 238 1.20 0.46 -21.77
CA PHE A 238 1.23 -0.37 -20.56
C PHE A 238 1.26 0.51 -19.30
N PHE A 239 0.32 0.21 -18.39
CA PHE A 239 0.24 0.85 -17.10
C PHE A 239 -0.34 -0.12 -16.06
N HIS A 240 0.44 -0.46 -15.04
CA HIS A 240 0.05 -1.42 -14.01
C HIS A 240 0.46 -0.90 -12.63
N GLN A 241 -0.52 -0.56 -11.79
CA GLN A 241 -0.31 -0.05 -10.43
C GLN A 241 0.82 1.01 -10.34
N GLY A 242 0.74 2.02 -11.22
CA GLY A 242 1.73 3.10 -11.29
C GLY A 242 2.94 2.84 -12.18
N ASP A 243 3.23 1.59 -12.54
CA ASP A 243 4.32 1.29 -13.44
C ASP A 243 3.94 1.52 -14.89
N THR A 244 4.65 2.43 -15.54
CA THR A 244 4.71 2.49 -17.00
C THR A 244 5.71 1.46 -17.52
N ALA A 245 5.64 1.13 -18.82
CA ALA A 245 6.64 0.25 -19.45
C ALA A 245 8.07 0.74 -19.20
N ASP A 246 8.32 2.05 -19.33
CA ASP A 246 9.65 2.64 -19.11
C ASP A 246 10.11 2.50 -17.66
N ARG A 247 9.23 2.71 -16.69
CA ARG A 247 9.55 2.54 -15.27
C ARG A 247 9.88 1.09 -14.95
N ARG A 248 9.05 0.15 -15.40
CA ARG A 248 9.28 -1.30 -15.23
C ARG A 248 10.59 -1.76 -15.88
N ILE A 249 10.93 -1.24 -17.06
CA ILE A 249 12.19 -1.54 -17.76
C ILE A 249 13.40 -0.97 -16.99
N ARG A 250 13.31 0.27 -16.48
CA ARG A 250 14.40 0.87 -15.66
C ARG A 250 14.62 0.04 -14.40
N GLN A 251 13.56 -0.37 -13.72
CA GLN A 251 13.62 -1.18 -12.50
C GLN A 251 14.27 -2.55 -12.79
N LEU A 252 13.84 -3.24 -13.85
CA LEU A 252 14.44 -4.51 -14.25
C LEU A 252 15.94 -4.37 -14.55
N ARG A 253 16.35 -3.31 -15.24
CA ARG A 253 17.79 -3.03 -15.48
C ARG A 253 18.55 -2.83 -14.18
N ALA A 254 18.00 -2.09 -13.22
CA ALA A 254 18.61 -1.86 -11.93
C ALA A 254 18.78 -3.16 -11.13
N TRP A 255 17.81 -4.05 -11.16
CA TRP A 255 17.90 -5.35 -10.51
C TRP A 255 18.92 -6.28 -11.19
N LEU A 256 18.93 -6.34 -12.52
CA LEU A 256 19.89 -7.14 -13.29
C LEU A 256 21.34 -6.64 -13.10
N ALA A 257 21.55 -5.36 -12.83
CA ALA A 257 22.87 -4.82 -12.51
C ALA A 257 23.40 -5.32 -11.14
N GLN A 258 22.51 -5.77 -10.24
CA GLN A 258 22.87 -6.33 -8.93
C GLN A 258 23.02 -7.85 -8.97
N GLY A 259 22.58 -8.51 -10.04
CA GLY A 259 22.70 -9.94 -10.20
C GLY A 259 21.59 -10.56 -11.03
N LYS A 260 21.49 -11.89 -10.94
CA LYS A 260 20.45 -12.63 -11.65
C LYS A 260 19.07 -12.33 -11.07
N VAL A 261 18.09 -12.12 -11.95
CA VAL A 261 16.68 -11.94 -11.61
C VAL A 261 15.87 -13.10 -12.16
N GLU A 262 14.90 -13.55 -11.41
CA GLU A 262 13.90 -14.55 -11.83
C GLU A 262 12.50 -13.97 -11.64
N LEU A 263 11.68 -14.02 -12.66
CA LEU A 263 10.25 -13.71 -12.61
C LEU A 263 9.47 -15.00 -12.39
N ARG A 264 8.57 -15.02 -11.42
CA ARG A 264 7.72 -16.17 -11.09
C ARG A 264 6.26 -15.75 -11.08
N ASP A 265 5.43 -16.52 -11.75
CA ASP A 265 3.98 -16.45 -11.67
C ASP A 265 3.48 -17.77 -11.08
N GLN A 266 2.98 -17.76 -9.85
CA GLN A 266 2.50 -18.94 -9.16
C GLN A 266 0.99 -19.04 -9.26
N GLN A 267 0.48 -20.27 -9.38
CA GLN A 267 -0.97 -20.55 -9.41
C GLN A 267 -1.73 -19.72 -10.46
N ALA A 268 -1.10 -19.44 -11.60
CA ALA A 268 -1.70 -18.63 -12.65
C ALA A 268 -2.97 -19.26 -13.23
N GLU A 269 -4.09 -18.56 -13.09
CA GLU A 269 -5.39 -18.92 -13.67
C GLU A 269 -5.79 -17.89 -14.73
N VAL A 270 -6.32 -18.36 -15.86
CA VAL A 270 -6.70 -17.49 -16.98
C VAL A 270 -8.22 -17.45 -17.11
N ILE A 271 -8.75 -16.25 -17.05
CA ILE A 271 -10.16 -15.95 -17.25
C ILE A 271 -10.36 -14.98 -18.42
N VAL A 272 -11.60 -14.84 -18.84
CA VAL A 272 -12.06 -13.77 -19.73
C VAL A 272 -13.07 -12.95 -18.93
N ASP A 273 -12.78 -11.68 -18.74
CA ASP A 273 -13.65 -10.79 -17.97
C ASP A 273 -14.94 -10.41 -18.73
N ALA A 274 -15.81 -9.63 -18.08
CA ALA A 274 -17.09 -9.22 -18.67
C ALA A 274 -16.92 -8.36 -19.96
N GLN A 275 -15.76 -7.74 -20.14
CA GLN A 275 -15.41 -6.95 -21.32
C GLN A 275 -14.72 -7.78 -22.42
N GLY A 276 -14.55 -9.09 -22.21
CA GLY A 276 -13.90 -10.01 -23.15
C GLY A 276 -12.37 -10.01 -23.11
N ARG A 277 -11.76 -9.30 -22.12
CA ARG A 277 -10.30 -9.24 -21.96
C ARG A 277 -9.76 -10.53 -21.33
N ILE A 278 -8.56 -10.92 -21.72
CA ILE A 278 -7.85 -12.02 -21.08
C ILE A 278 -7.21 -11.48 -19.81
N VAL A 279 -7.50 -12.10 -18.67
CA VAL A 279 -6.92 -11.73 -17.38
C VAL A 279 -6.25 -12.95 -16.77
N VAL A 280 -5.00 -12.78 -16.34
CA VAL A 280 -4.27 -13.80 -15.57
C VAL A 280 -4.29 -13.42 -14.10
N ASP A 281 -4.93 -14.24 -13.29
CA ASP A 281 -4.95 -14.15 -11.83
C ASP A 281 -3.76 -14.97 -11.30
N THR A 282 -2.73 -14.31 -10.79
CA THR A 282 -1.48 -14.97 -10.39
C THR A 282 -0.86 -14.32 -9.16
N ILE A 283 -0.03 -15.06 -8.44
CA ILE A 283 0.91 -14.49 -7.46
C ILE A 283 2.22 -14.23 -8.19
N ARG A 284 2.49 -12.97 -8.50
CA ARG A 284 3.71 -12.56 -9.20
C ARG A 284 4.81 -12.19 -8.21
N SER A 285 6.02 -12.66 -8.47
CA SER A 285 7.20 -12.31 -7.66
C SER A 285 8.44 -12.12 -8.54
N TRP A 286 9.26 -11.13 -8.16
CA TRP A 286 10.58 -10.87 -8.71
C TRP A 286 11.61 -11.31 -7.69
N VAL A 287 12.49 -12.22 -8.04
CA VAL A 287 13.40 -12.87 -7.10
C VAL A 287 14.84 -12.60 -7.51
N GLY A 288 15.64 -12.12 -6.57
CA GLY A 288 17.06 -11.83 -6.76
C GLY A 288 17.96 -13.08 -6.76
N ALA A 289 19.24 -12.87 -7.00
CA ALA A 289 20.25 -13.94 -7.04
C ALA A 289 20.40 -14.69 -5.70
N ASP A 290 20.07 -14.05 -4.59
CA ASP A 290 20.08 -14.64 -3.24
C ASP A 290 18.80 -15.47 -2.93
N GLY A 291 17.87 -15.50 -3.85
CA GLY A 291 16.58 -16.20 -3.71
C GLY A 291 15.52 -15.43 -2.95
N LYS A 292 15.79 -14.16 -2.56
CA LYS A 292 14.82 -13.31 -1.88
C LYS A 292 14.00 -12.48 -2.86
N PRO A 293 12.76 -12.13 -2.50
CA PRO A 293 11.97 -11.18 -3.28
C PRO A 293 12.66 -9.81 -3.36
N LEU A 294 12.63 -9.22 -4.55
CA LEU A 294 13.12 -7.85 -4.81
C LEU A 294 12.04 -6.80 -4.51
N GLU A 295 10.80 -7.23 -4.51
CA GLU A 295 9.63 -6.50 -4.05
C GLU A 295 8.64 -7.50 -3.42
N PRO A 296 7.69 -7.07 -2.59
CA PRO A 296 6.70 -7.97 -1.98
C PRO A 296 5.95 -8.77 -3.04
N SER A 297 5.85 -10.09 -2.82
CA SER A 297 5.04 -10.95 -3.68
C SER A 297 3.57 -10.69 -3.40
N SER A 298 2.79 -10.40 -4.44
CA SER A 298 1.36 -10.13 -4.30
C SER A 298 0.55 -10.84 -5.38
N ARG A 299 -0.73 -11.07 -5.07
CA ARG A 299 -1.70 -11.48 -6.07
C ARG A 299 -1.95 -10.32 -7.02
N GLN A 300 -1.86 -10.59 -8.32
CA GLN A 300 -2.00 -9.60 -9.37
C GLN A 300 -2.96 -10.10 -10.45
N PHE A 301 -3.65 -9.16 -11.08
CA PHE A 301 -4.50 -9.39 -12.24
C PHE A 301 -3.82 -8.79 -13.48
N LEU A 302 -3.20 -9.63 -14.28
CA LEU A 302 -2.47 -9.21 -15.47
C LEU A 302 -3.42 -9.19 -16.65
N TYR A 303 -3.68 -8.02 -17.20
CA TYR A 303 -4.53 -7.85 -18.38
C TYR A 303 -3.72 -8.00 -19.66
N LEU A 304 -4.13 -8.89 -20.53
CA LEU A 304 -3.42 -9.23 -21.75
C LEU A 304 -4.23 -8.83 -22.98
N GLY A 305 -3.54 -8.22 -23.95
CA GLY A 305 -4.13 -7.85 -25.25
C GLY A 305 -4.38 -9.06 -26.14
N ASP A 306 -5.58 -9.15 -26.72
CA ASP A 306 -6.03 -10.29 -27.53
C ASP A 306 -5.29 -10.37 -28.87
N LYS A 307 -4.98 -9.24 -29.50
CA LYS A 307 -4.43 -9.18 -30.86
C LYS A 307 -2.91 -9.16 -30.96
N GLU A 308 -2.24 -8.57 -29.99
CA GLU A 308 -0.79 -8.35 -30.03
C GLU A 308 -0.01 -9.30 -29.12
N GLY A 309 -0.70 -10.05 -28.25
CA GLY A 309 -0.07 -10.95 -27.30
C GLY A 309 0.86 -10.22 -26.32
N ARG A 310 0.44 -9.04 -25.83
CA ARG A 310 1.21 -8.19 -24.92
C ARG A 310 0.43 -7.92 -23.64
N GLU A 311 1.14 -7.65 -22.55
CA GLU A 311 0.56 -7.21 -21.29
C GLU A 311 0.15 -5.73 -21.38
N LEU A 312 -1.11 -5.42 -21.02
CA LEU A 312 -1.69 -4.08 -21.07
C LEU A 312 -1.51 -3.33 -19.74
N GLY A 313 -1.45 -4.06 -18.61
CA GLY A 313 -1.58 -3.53 -17.27
C GLY A 313 -3.05 -3.40 -16.83
N ASP A 314 -3.25 -3.06 -15.56
CA ASP A 314 -4.60 -2.93 -14.96
C ASP A 314 -5.21 -1.53 -15.14
N HIS A 315 -4.40 -0.53 -15.47
CA HIS A 315 -4.78 0.87 -15.56
C HIS A 315 -5.48 1.41 -14.29
N ALA A 316 -5.15 0.86 -13.13
CA ALA A 316 -5.66 1.33 -11.86
C ALA A 316 -5.36 2.83 -11.68
N ARG A 317 -6.36 3.60 -11.21
CA ARG A 317 -6.21 5.03 -10.96
C ARG A 317 -5.96 5.36 -9.50
N PHE A 318 -6.19 4.40 -8.60
CA PHE A 318 -5.84 4.50 -7.20
C PHE A 318 -5.02 3.26 -6.82
N PHE A 319 -3.81 3.45 -6.37
CA PHE A 319 -2.85 2.37 -6.10
C PHE A 319 -1.77 2.85 -5.13
N ARG A 320 -1.04 1.90 -4.58
CA ARG A 320 0.12 2.15 -3.72
C ARG A 320 1.39 2.10 -4.55
N ASP A 321 2.22 3.13 -4.40
CA ASP A 321 3.59 3.20 -4.90
C ASP A 321 4.59 3.16 -3.75
N SER A 322 5.83 2.74 -4.02
CA SER A 322 6.86 2.64 -3.00
C SER A 322 8.26 2.82 -3.58
N TYR A 323 9.18 3.29 -2.75
CA TYR A 323 10.59 3.47 -3.13
C TYR A 323 11.51 3.29 -1.92
N GLN A 324 12.82 3.09 -2.17
CA GLN A 324 13.82 3.08 -1.12
C GLN A 324 14.15 4.51 -0.72
N SER A 325 13.74 4.92 0.48
CA SER A 325 14.00 6.25 1.02
C SER A 325 15.38 6.31 1.66
N ALA A 326 16.17 7.30 1.29
CA ALA A 326 17.44 7.61 1.93
C ALA A 326 17.21 8.33 3.28
N ALA A 327 16.22 9.23 3.34
CA ALA A 327 15.85 9.95 4.55
C ALA A 327 15.40 9.01 5.68
N MET A 328 14.63 7.96 5.33
CA MET A 328 14.11 6.99 6.30
C MET A 328 15.00 5.74 6.47
N GLY A 329 15.96 5.51 5.58
CA GLY A 329 16.82 4.33 5.59
C GLY A 329 16.10 3.01 5.29
N LYS A 330 14.83 3.08 4.87
CA LYS A 330 13.97 1.92 4.59
C LYS A 330 13.10 2.15 3.36
N ARG A 331 12.44 1.10 2.89
CA ARG A 331 11.40 1.23 1.87
C ARG A 331 10.20 1.95 2.50
N VAL A 332 9.66 2.93 1.79
CA VAL A 332 8.46 3.68 2.19
C VAL A 332 7.43 3.64 1.08
N SER A 333 6.16 3.73 1.46
CA SER A 333 5.04 3.74 0.53
C SER A 333 4.24 5.04 0.60
N PHE A 334 3.48 5.30 -0.45
CA PHE A 334 2.49 6.37 -0.52
C PHE A 334 1.40 5.97 -1.51
N ASN A 335 0.18 6.44 -1.31
CA ASN A 335 -0.87 6.19 -2.28
C ASN A 335 -0.93 7.29 -3.34
N VAL A 336 -1.40 6.91 -4.51
CA VAL A 336 -1.53 7.78 -5.68
C VAL A 336 -2.94 7.64 -6.23
N TYR A 337 -3.62 8.78 -6.38
CA TYR A 337 -4.84 8.89 -7.18
C TYR A 337 -4.52 9.60 -8.50
N LEU A 338 -4.96 9.01 -9.60
CA LEU A 338 -4.86 9.58 -10.94
C LEU A 338 -6.26 10.01 -11.42
N PRO A 339 -6.44 11.23 -11.93
CA PRO A 339 -7.75 11.71 -12.37
C PRO A 339 -8.22 10.98 -13.65
N PRO A 340 -9.53 11.00 -13.97
CA PRO A 340 -10.09 10.30 -15.14
C PRO A 340 -9.37 10.59 -16.45
N GLY A 341 -8.93 11.83 -16.67
CA GLY A 341 -8.19 12.22 -17.88
C GLY A 341 -6.78 11.66 -17.98
N TYR A 342 -6.23 11.09 -16.92
CA TYR A 342 -4.85 10.60 -16.92
C TYR A 342 -4.64 9.40 -17.84
N THR A 343 -5.58 8.47 -17.89
CA THR A 343 -5.50 7.28 -18.76
C THR A 343 -5.98 7.53 -20.18
N THR A 344 -6.70 8.63 -20.42
CA THR A 344 -7.27 8.98 -21.73
C THR A 344 -6.38 9.88 -22.59
N SER A 345 -5.33 10.45 -22.01
CA SER A 345 -4.30 11.27 -22.68
C SER A 345 -2.93 10.77 -22.30
N THR A 346 -1.99 10.76 -23.21
CA THR A 346 -0.60 10.34 -22.97
C THR A 346 0.34 11.52 -22.73
N ALA A 347 -0.05 12.74 -23.12
CA ALA A 347 0.77 13.94 -23.00
C ALA A 347 0.27 14.91 -21.93
N ARG A 348 -1.03 14.92 -21.63
CA ARG A 348 -1.61 15.86 -20.66
C ARG A 348 -0.92 15.76 -19.31
N ARG A 349 -0.56 16.93 -18.74
CA ARG A 349 -0.04 17.07 -17.38
C ARG A 349 -1.11 17.65 -16.46
N PHE A 350 -1.02 17.32 -15.18
CA PHE A 350 -2.02 17.59 -14.18
C PHE A 350 -1.42 18.34 -12.99
N PRO A 351 -2.13 19.27 -12.37
CA PRO A 351 -1.79 19.79 -11.05
C PRO A 351 -1.69 18.65 -10.03
N THR A 352 -1.06 18.92 -8.89
CA THR A 352 -0.84 17.92 -7.84
C THR A 352 -1.34 18.42 -6.49
N VAL A 353 -2.04 17.59 -5.75
CA VAL A 353 -2.43 17.85 -4.36
C VAL A 353 -1.78 16.79 -3.46
N TYR A 354 -1.08 17.22 -2.43
CA TYR A 354 -0.57 16.34 -1.37
C TYR A 354 -1.57 16.35 -0.22
N MET A 355 -2.06 15.16 0.18
CA MET A 355 -3.04 15.02 1.25
C MET A 355 -2.47 14.21 2.40
N LEU A 356 -2.35 14.84 3.56
CA LEU A 356 -1.65 14.33 4.75
C LEU A 356 -2.64 13.79 5.77
N HIS A 357 -2.37 12.58 6.28
CA HIS A 357 -3.21 11.90 7.27
C HIS A 357 -3.00 12.40 8.70
N GLY A 358 -3.91 12.02 9.60
CA GLY A 358 -3.85 12.32 11.03
C GLY A 358 -2.86 11.46 11.81
N ILE A 359 -2.73 11.72 13.11
CA ILE A 359 -1.89 10.90 14.00
C ILE A 359 -2.41 9.46 14.04
N ASN A 360 -1.50 8.49 14.17
CA ASN A 360 -1.78 7.05 14.11
C ASN A 360 -2.42 6.57 12.79
N GLY A 361 -2.51 7.45 11.80
CA GLY A 361 -2.92 7.09 10.45
C GLY A 361 -1.72 6.69 9.57
N SER A 362 -2.04 6.40 8.32
CA SER A 362 -1.07 6.05 7.28
C SER A 362 -1.64 6.39 5.90
N ASN A 363 -0.86 6.13 4.85
CA ASN A 363 -1.37 6.26 3.49
C ASN A 363 -2.58 5.36 3.19
N ILE A 364 -2.78 4.26 3.96
CA ILE A 364 -3.89 3.30 3.75
C ILE A 364 -5.25 3.86 4.21
N GLU A 365 -5.29 4.76 5.18
CA GLU A 365 -6.59 5.28 5.63
C GLU A 365 -7.42 5.88 4.49
N TRP A 366 -6.76 6.31 3.42
CA TRP A 366 -7.41 6.86 2.24
C TRP A 366 -8.08 5.81 1.35
N GLU A 367 -7.55 4.56 1.35
CA GLU A 367 -8.22 3.40 0.74
C GLU A 367 -9.47 2.98 1.54
N VAL A 368 -9.37 3.04 2.87
CA VAL A 368 -10.48 2.68 3.77
C VAL A 368 -11.63 3.67 3.63
N ARG A 369 -11.31 4.94 3.35
CA ARG A 369 -12.30 6.03 3.15
C ARG A 369 -12.83 6.15 1.72
N ASP A 370 -12.47 5.25 0.80
CA ASP A 370 -12.84 5.32 -0.62
C ASP A 370 -12.53 6.71 -1.23
N MET A 371 -11.33 7.24 -0.92
CA MET A 371 -10.95 8.61 -1.29
C MET A 371 -10.93 8.82 -2.80
N ASP A 372 -10.65 7.81 -3.59
CA ASP A 372 -10.74 7.84 -5.05
C ASP A 372 -12.16 8.16 -5.53
N SER A 373 -13.16 7.51 -4.95
CA SER A 373 -14.57 7.77 -5.23
C SER A 373 -15.00 9.16 -4.81
N ILE A 374 -14.50 9.65 -3.66
CA ILE A 374 -14.76 11.01 -3.18
C ILE A 374 -14.17 12.03 -4.16
N VAL A 375 -12.89 11.89 -4.55
CA VAL A 375 -12.23 12.84 -5.48
C VAL A 375 -12.88 12.79 -6.87
N ASP A 376 -13.22 11.60 -7.39
CA ASP A 376 -13.99 11.47 -8.64
C ASP A 376 -15.34 12.20 -8.56
N GLY A 377 -16.02 12.08 -7.42
CA GLY A 377 -17.26 12.81 -7.14
C GLY A 377 -17.06 14.33 -7.16
N LEU A 378 -16.02 14.82 -6.50
CA LEU A 378 -15.70 16.26 -6.50
C LEU A 378 -15.40 16.78 -7.91
N ILE A 379 -14.64 16.02 -8.71
CA ILE A 379 -14.35 16.38 -10.11
C ILE A 379 -15.65 16.44 -10.93
N ARG A 380 -16.51 15.42 -10.84
CA ARG A 380 -17.72 15.29 -11.63
C ARG A 380 -18.80 16.29 -11.21
N ASP A 381 -19.06 16.39 -9.90
CA ASP A 381 -20.26 17.06 -9.38
C ASP A 381 -20.00 18.51 -8.94
N LYS A 382 -18.75 18.83 -8.58
CA LYS A 382 -18.32 20.17 -8.15
C LYS A 382 -17.44 20.88 -9.17
N GLY A 383 -17.07 20.20 -10.26
CA GLY A 383 -16.21 20.77 -11.30
C GLY A 383 -14.80 21.11 -10.81
N ILE A 384 -14.29 20.38 -9.82
CA ILE A 384 -12.92 20.54 -9.33
C ILE A 384 -11.93 20.20 -10.46
N GLU A 385 -10.80 20.91 -10.51
CA GLU A 385 -9.75 20.64 -11.50
C GLU A 385 -9.18 19.24 -11.32
N GLN A 386 -9.05 18.51 -12.44
CA GLN A 386 -8.45 17.18 -12.43
C GLN A 386 -7.01 17.26 -11.97
N SER A 387 -6.71 16.65 -10.83
CA SER A 387 -5.37 16.68 -10.21
C SER A 387 -4.91 15.28 -9.86
N VAL A 388 -3.61 15.04 -9.93
CA VAL A 388 -2.97 13.90 -9.26
C VAL A 388 -3.01 14.16 -7.76
N VAL A 389 -3.47 13.19 -6.96
CA VAL A 389 -3.46 13.34 -5.50
C VAL A 389 -2.47 12.32 -4.93
N ILE A 390 -1.58 12.80 -4.09
CA ILE A 390 -0.53 12.01 -3.43
C ILE A 390 -0.83 11.95 -1.94
N PHE A 391 -0.76 10.76 -1.39
CA PHE A 391 -1.05 10.49 0.01
C PHE A 391 0.20 9.88 0.68
N PRO A 392 1.13 10.71 1.17
CA PRO A 392 2.33 10.23 1.86
C PRO A 392 1.99 9.53 3.17
N ASP A 393 2.81 8.56 3.56
CA ASP A 393 2.80 8.02 4.91
C ASP A 393 3.68 8.88 5.81
N GLY A 394 3.08 9.52 6.79
CA GLY A 394 3.74 10.33 7.82
C GLY A 394 3.83 9.63 9.17
N SER A 395 3.23 8.42 9.31
CA SER A 395 3.09 7.74 10.61
C SER A 395 2.66 8.73 11.70
N SER A 396 3.16 8.62 12.92
CA SER A 396 2.97 9.63 13.98
C SER A 396 4.09 10.68 14.07
N GLY A 397 4.79 10.93 12.95
CA GLY A 397 6.00 11.77 12.89
C GLY A 397 5.77 13.26 12.75
N TRP A 398 4.54 13.77 12.81
CA TRP A 398 4.19 15.20 12.75
C TRP A 398 4.78 15.94 11.53
N TYR A 399 5.16 15.23 10.48
CA TYR A 399 5.73 15.80 9.26
C TYR A 399 6.95 16.70 9.52
N VAL A 400 7.74 16.35 10.55
CA VAL A 400 9.03 16.94 10.90
C VAL A 400 10.12 15.87 10.91
N ASP A 401 11.39 16.30 10.93
CA ASP A 401 12.52 15.40 11.11
C ASP A 401 12.84 15.25 12.60
N SER A 402 12.90 14.02 13.08
CA SER A 402 13.17 13.68 14.49
C SER A 402 13.74 12.26 14.61
N SER A 403 13.99 11.82 15.84
CA SER A 403 14.35 10.42 16.10
C SER A 403 13.24 9.41 15.75
N ALA A 404 11.98 9.88 15.58
CA ALA A 404 10.87 9.05 15.09
C ALA A 404 10.92 8.82 13.57
N GLY A 405 11.72 9.60 12.83
CA GLY A 405 11.88 9.51 11.38
C GLY A 405 12.04 10.89 10.72
N ASN A 406 12.63 10.90 9.54
CA ASN A 406 12.89 12.13 8.77
C ASN A 406 11.73 12.42 7.79
N TYR A 407 10.51 12.55 8.30
CA TYR A 407 9.29 12.65 7.49
C TYR A 407 9.20 13.93 6.65
N ARG A 408 9.70 15.06 7.18
CA ARG A 408 9.79 16.32 6.42
C ARG A 408 10.73 16.17 5.22
N SER A 409 11.94 15.69 5.48
CA SER A 409 12.95 15.45 4.42
C SER A 409 12.47 14.43 3.39
N MET A 410 11.78 13.38 3.83
CA MET A 410 11.19 12.38 2.95
C MET A 410 10.18 13.00 1.97
N ILE A 411 9.26 13.83 2.45
CA ILE A 411 8.24 14.44 1.58
C ILE A 411 8.88 15.47 0.65
N VAL A 412 9.65 16.40 1.19
CA VAL A 412 10.17 17.55 0.44
C VAL A 412 11.27 17.14 -0.55
N ASN A 413 12.22 16.31 -0.10
CA ASN A 413 13.43 16.02 -0.88
C ASN A 413 13.33 14.73 -1.71
N GLU A 414 12.35 13.86 -1.42
CA GLU A 414 12.24 12.57 -2.09
C GLU A 414 10.91 12.38 -2.78
N ILE A 415 9.75 12.44 -2.06
CA ILE A 415 8.44 12.14 -2.66
C ILE A 415 8.07 13.18 -3.73
N ILE A 416 8.19 14.48 -3.45
CA ILE A 416 7.84 15.51 -4.43
C ILE A 416 8.67 15.38 -5.71
N PRO A 417 10.02 15.30 -5.68
CA PRO A 417 10.81 15.09 -6.88
C PRO A 417 10.54 13.76 -7.60
N LEU A 418 10.26 12.68 -6.85
CA LEU A 418 9.90 11.38 -7.41
C LEU A 418 8.58 11.47 -8.18
N VAL A 419 7.57 12.07 -7.59
CA VAL A 419 6.25 12.25 -8.20
C VAL A 419 6.36 13.10 -9.47
N ASP A 420 7.06 14.20 -9.44
CA ASP A 420 7.25 15.07 -10.62
C ASP A 420 8.01 14.38 -11.75
N LYS A 421 8.90 13.43 -11.42
CA LYS A 421 9.66 12.64 -12.37
C LYS A 421 8.85 11.49 -12.97
N GLU A 422 8.10 10.75 -12.15
CA GLU A 422 7.47 9.50 -12.55
C GLU A 422 6.03 9.68 -13.06
N TYR A 423 5.36 10.77 -12.65
CA TYR A 423 3.98 11.07 -13.04
C TYR A 423 3.90 12.32 -13.93
N ARG A 424 2.83 12.40 -14.72
CA ARG A 424 2.59 13.57 -15.58
C ARG A 424 1.99 14.72 -14.78
N THR A 425 2.81 15.28 -13.89
CA THR A 425 2.48 16.44 -13.09
C THR A 425 2.92 17.74 -13.76
N ILE A 426 2.29 18.85 -13.44
CA ILE A 426 2.79 20.20 -13.69
C ILE A 426 3.72 20.51 -12.52
N ALA A 427 5.03 20.37 -12.75
CA ALA A 427 6.06 20.38 -11.70
C ALA A 427 6.46 21.80 -11.27
N ASP A 428 5.48 22.64 -10.97
CA ASP A 428 5.72 23.99 -10.44
C ASP A 428 4.86 24.27 -9.19
N ARG A 429 5.17 25.33 -8.47
CA ARG A 429 4.48 25.69 -7.24
C ARG A 429 3.02 26.11 -7.45
N ASP A 430 2.72 26.76 -8.58
CA ASP A 430 1.40 27.35 -8.81
C ASP A 430 0.36 26.28 -9.14
N HIS A 431 0.82 25.06 -9.45
CA HIS A 431 0.01 23.87 -9.67
C HIS A 431 0.23 22.80 -8.59
N ARG A 432 0.75 23.17 -7.41
CA ARG A 432 0.91 22.24 -6.30
C ARG A 432 0.24 22.77 -5.04
N GLY A 433 -0.76 22.01 -4.57
CA GLY A 433 -1.49 22.24 -3.31
C GLY A 433 -1.10 21.23 -2.25
N ILE A 434 -1.34 21.60 -0.99
CA ILE A 434 -1.17 20.69 0.15
C ILE A 434 -2.36 20.84 1.10
N THR A 435 -2.93 19.72 1.51
CA THR A 435 -4.03 19.64 2.47
C THR A 435 -3.79 18.51 3.46
N GLY A 436 -4.49 18.50 4.58
CA GLY A 436 -4.39 17.40 5.53
C GLY A 436 -5.38 17.50 6.67
N VAL A 437 -5.46 16.44 7.46
CA VAL A 437 -6.42 16.25 8.55
C VAL A 437 -5.67 16.15 9.88
N SER A 438 -6.11 16.86 10.92
CA SER A 438 -5.55 16.73 12.27
C SER A 438 -4.04 17.04 12.31
N MET A 439 -3.19 16.06 12.65
CA MET A 439 -1.73 16.15 12.51
C MET A 439 -1.33 16.47 11.05
N GLY A 440 -2.04 15.96 10.05
CA GLY A 440 -1.83 16.31 8.64
C GLY A 440 -2.21 17.76 8.33
N GLY A 441 -3.18 18.33 9.03
CA GLY A 441 -3.50 19.76 8.99
C GLY A 441 -2.37 20.62 9.53
N PHE A 442 -1.73 20.21 10.62
CA PHE A 442 -0.45 20.78 11.07
C PHE A 442 0.60 20.67 9.95
N GLY A 443 0.82 19.46 9.41
CA GLY A 443 1.81 19.19 8.37
C GLY A 443 1.62 20.04 7.12
N SER A 444 0.39 20.22 6.66
CA SER A 444 0.09 21.01 5.47
C SER A 444 0.43 22.48 5.65
N PHE A 445 0.08 23.08 6.78
CA PHE A 445 0.48 24.47 7.09
C PHE A 445 1.98 24.59 7.34
N SER A 446 2.56 23.66 8.12
CA SER A 446 4.00 23.63 8.39
C SER A 446 4.83 23.56 7.12
N LEU A 447 4.58 22.58 6.25
CA LEU A 447 5.31 22.40 4.99
C LEU A 447 4.99 23.51 3.99
N GLY A 448 3.70 23.85 3.84
CA GLY A 448 3.26 24.84 2.89
C GLY A 448 3.77 26.26 3.19
N LEU A 449 3.90 26.63 4.47
CA LEU A 449 4.46 27.93 4.88
C LEU A 449 5.98 27.97 4.77
N ASP A 450 6.68 26.90 5.16
CA ASP A 450 8.14 26.87 5.17
C ASP A 450 8.75 26.68 3.76
N HIS A 451 7.99 26.12 2.82
CA HIS A 451 8.42 25.87 1.44
C HIS A 451 7.61 26.68 0.40
N PRO A 452 7.83 28.01 0.33
CA PRO A 452 7.12 28.88 -0.61
C PRO A 452 7.38 28.58 -2.08
N GLU A 453 8.48 27.89 -2.35
CA GLU A 453 8.87 27.42 -3.68
C GLU A 453 8.12 26.17 -4.13
N LEU A 454 7.49 25.44 -3.21
CA LEU A 454 6.82 24.18 -3.52
C LEU A 454 5.31 24.31 -3.62
N PHE A 455 4.66 25.12 -2.77
CA PHE A 455 3.21 25.15 -2.63
C PHE A 455 2.63 26.55 -2.79
N SER A 456 1.51 26.65 -3.52
CA SER A 456 0.76 27.91 -3.70
C SER A 456 -0.58 27.93 -2.97
N SER A 457 -1.12 26.78 -2.57
CA SER A 457 -2.37 26.68 -1.85
C SER A 457 -2.26 25.67 -0.70
N ILE A 458 -2.77 26.06 0.46
CA ILE A 458 -2.64 25.32 1.72
C ILE A 458 -4.03 25.17 2.33
N ALA A 459 -4.39 23.94 2.69
CA ALA A 459 -5.65 23.69 3.39
C ALA A 459 -5.45 22.77 4.61
N SER A 460 -6.35 22.89 5.59
CA SER A 460 -6.31 22.11 6.82
C SER A 460 -7.73 21.78 7.30
N HIS A 461 -7.99 20.52 7.55
CA HIS A 461 -9.23 20.05 8.17
C HIS A 461 -8.94 19.63 9.61
N ILE A 462 -9.73 20.14 10.56
CA ILE A 462 -9.59 19.86 12.01
C ILE A 462 -8.13 19.81 12.46
N GLY A 463 -7.31 20.79 11.96
CA GLY A 463 -5.86 20.76 12.10
C GLY A 463 -5.33 21.28 13.44
N ALA A 464 -4.23 20.70 13.90
CA ALA A 464 -3.49 21.11 15.10
C ALA A 464 -2.66 22.39 14.86
N LEU A 465 -3.31 23.51 14.49
CA LEU A 465 -2.64 24.71 13.99
C LEU A 465 -1.87 25.52 15.02
N ASP A 466 -2.16 25.33 16.32
CA ASP A 466 -1.51 26.03 17.45
C ASP A 466 -0.73 25.07 18.36
N PHE A 467 -0.26 23.94 17.81
CA PHE A 467 0.48 22.94 18.56
C PHE A 467 1.94 22.86 18.08
N PRO A 468 2.89 22.55 18.99
CA PRO A 468 4.21 22.11 18.57
C PRO A 468 4.13 20.70 17.97
N PRO A 469 5.07 20.28 17.11
CA PRO A 469 5.11 18.92 16.63
C PRO A 469 5.50 17.95 17.75
N LEU A 470 4.62 17.00 18.08
CA LEU A 470 4.81 16.08 19.22
C LEU A 470 5.57 14.80 18.78
N ALA A 471 6.69 14.94 18.08
CA ALA A 471 7.49 13.83 17.57
C ALA A 471 8.92 13.87 18.10
N GLY A 472 9.42 12.70 18.51
CA GLY A 472 10.78 12.54 19.03
C GLY A 472 10.94 12.90 20.51
N THR A 473 12.16 13.26 20.91
CA THR A 473 12.51 13.65 22.27
C THR A 473 12.00 15.06 22.62
N ALA A 474 11.93 15.40 23.89
CA ALA A 474 11.55 16.75 24.34
C ALA A 474 12.45 17.85 23.73
N ALA A 475 13.75 17.58 23.53
CA ALA A 475 14.68 18.52 22.89
C ALA A 475 14.35 18.70 21.39
N GLU A 476 13.99 17.64 20.69
CA GLU A 476 13.58 17.69 19.28
C GLU A 476 12.23 18.41 19.12
N ILE A 477 11.26 18.17 20.02
CA ILE A 477 9.99 18.88 20.04
C ILE A 477 10.24 20.38 20.20
N ALA A 478 11.10 20.78 21.13
CA ALA A 478 11.47 22.19 21.33
C ALA A 478 12.17 22.78 20.09
N ALA A 479 13.11 22.05 19.50
CA ALA A 479 13.82 22.48 18.27
C ALA A 479 12.90 22.60 17.06
N ASN A 480 11.92 21.70 16.93
CA ASN A 480 10.97 21.65 15.83
C ASN A 480 9.76 22.59 16.03
N SER A 481 9.59 23.21 17.21
CA SER A 481 8.50 24.19 17.46
C SER A 481 8.52 25.39 16.49
N LYS A 482 9.65 25.68 15.88
CA LYS A 482 9.77 26.68 14.79
C LYS A 482 8.96 26.34 13.55
N TYR A 483 8.56 25.08 13.37
CA TYR A 483 7.72 24.60 12.27
C TYR A 483 6.23 24.59 12.63
N ALA A 484 5.86 24.97 13.87
CA ALA A 484 4.46 25.09 14.25
C ALA A 484 3.75 26.12 13.37
N PRO A 485 2.56 25.82 12.83
CA PRO A 485 1.85 26.73 11.91
C PRO A 485 1.68 28.13 12.45
N MET A 486 1.25 28.28 13.71
CA MET A 486 1.08 29.59 14.35
C MET A 486 2.40 30.34 14.54
N PHE A 487 3.49 29.63 14.85
CA PHE A 487 4.83 30.24 14.92
C PHE A 487 5.24 30.80 13.57
N LEU A 488 5.06 30.02 12.49
CA LEU A 488 5.41 30.44 11.12
C LEU A 488 4.57 31.66 10.70
N VAL A 489 3.26 31.63 10.88
CA VAL A 489 2.38 32.77 10.52
C VAL A 489 2.79 34.03 11.29
N ASN A 490 3.10 33.93 12.59
CA ASN A 490 3.50 35.07 13.39
C ASN A 490 4.87 35.65 12.99
N SER A 491 5.80 34.78 12.55
CA SER A 491 7.16 35.18 12.14
C SER A 491 7.24 35.75 10.73
N MET A 492 6.28 35.45 9.85
CA MET A 492 6.26 35.88 8.46
C MET A 492 5.69 37.29 8.28
N THR A 493 6.20 38.00 7.26
CA THR A 493 5.61 39.27 6.80
C THR A 493 4.31 39.02 6.02
N THR A 494 3.48 40.05 5.91
CA THR A 494 2.27 39.99 5.07
C THR A 494 2.58 39.59 3.63
N ASP A 495 3.60 40.18 3.01
CA ASP A 495 4.00 39.85 1.64
C ASP A 495 4.42 38.40 1.45
N GLN A 496 5.06 37.81 2.46
CA GLN A 496 5.38 36.38 2.45
C GLN A 496 4.15 35.50 2.53
N LEU A 497 3.16 35.87 3.33
CA LEU A 497 1.90 35.15 3.48
C LEU A 497 1.01 35.30 2.24
N LEU A 498 0.92 36.49 1.63
CA LEU A 498 0.13 36.76 0.41
C LEU A 498 0.57 35.94 -0.82
N ARG A 499 1.67 35.25 -0.75
CA ARG A 499 2.14 34.36 -1.82
C ARG A 499 1.33 33.06 -1.94
N ARG A 500 0.38 32.80 -1.05
CA ARG A 500 -0.42 31.56 -0.97
C ARG A 500 -1.87 31.85 -0.70
N THR A 501 -2.72 30.87 -1.00
CA THR A 501 -4.13 30.86 -0.59
C THR A 501 -4.35 29.87 0.52
N TYR A 502 -5.32 30.14 1.42
CA TYR A 502 -5.52 29.39 2.65
C TYR A 502 -6.98 29.02 2.85
N TYR A 503 -7.20 27.78 3.27
CA TYR A 503 -8.45 27.28 3.82
C TYR A 503 -8.18 26.48 5.09
N PHE A 504 -9.00 26.62 6.12
CA PHE A 504 -8.96 25.73 7.27
C PHE A 504 -10.33 25.67 7.97
N ASP A 505 -10.58 24.54 8.63
CA ASP A 505 -11.78 24.33 9.41
C ASP A 505 -11.51 23.55 10.69
N ALA A 506 -12.42 23.67 11.67
CA ALA A 506 -12.47 22.83 12.84
C ALA A 506 -13.87 22.83 13.48
N GLY A 507 -14.25 21.73 14.13
CA GLY A 507 -15.53 21.60 14.82
C GLY A 507 -15.60 22.39 16.12
N GLU A 508 -16.78 22.91 16.46
CA GLU A 508 -17.01 23.58 17.74
C GLU A 508 -16.91 22.64 18.95
N GLN A 509 -17.22 21.35 18.74
CA GLN A 509 -17.15 20.29 19.74
C GLN A 509 -15.92 19.38 19.56
N ASP A 510 -14.88 19.89 18.88
CA ASP A 510 -13.61 19.17 18.74
C ASP A 510 -12.96 18.94 20.12
N GLU A 511 -12.82 17.68 20.51
CA GLU A 511 -12.32 17.26 21.82
C GLU A 511 -10.85 17.62 22.07
N PHE A 512 -10.08 17.85 21.00
CA PHE A 512 -8.68 18.34 21.09
C PHE A 512 -8.59 19.87 21.09
N ARG A 513 -9.74 20.58 21.06
CA ARG A 513 -9.86 22.04 21.07
C ARG A 513 -9.24 22.70 19.81
N PHE A 514 -9.20 22.00 18.69
CA PHE A 514 -8.65 22.55 17.44
C PHE A 514 -9.54 23.66 16.85
N GLY A 515 -10.81 23.76 17.27
CA GLY A 515 -11.63 24.93 16.99
C GLY A 515 -11.07 26.24 17.56
N GLU A 516 -10.42 26.18 18.73
CA GLU A 516 -9.74 27.34 19.33
C GLU A 516 -8.46 27.69 18.55
N ALA A 517 -7.70 26.65 18.12
CA ALA A 517 -6.52 26.83 17.30
C ALA A 517 -6.86 27.47 15.94
N ALA A 518 -7.98 27.04 15.31
CA ALA A 518 -8.47 27.63 14.06
C ALA A 518 -8.89 29.10 14.23
N LYS A 519 -9.59 29.45 15.31
CA LYS A 519 -9.93 30.84 15.65
C LYS A 519 -8.69 31.71 15.87
N ALA A 520 -7.66 31.18 16.53
CA ALA A 520 -6.42 31.89 16.72
C ALA A 520 -5.68 32.14 15.38
N MET A 521 -5.72 31.15 14.47
CA MET A 521 -5.16 31.26 13.12
C MET A 521 -5.89 32.31 12.29
N ASP A 522 -7.23 32.32 12.31
CA ASP A 522 -8.05 33.36 11.67
C ASP A 522 -7.68 34.77 12.17
N ALA A 523 -7.60 34.93 13.49
CA ALA A 523 -7.24 36.21 14.09
C ALA A 523 -5.83 36.66 13.66
N ALA A 524 -4.86 35.75 13.60
CA ALA A 524 -3.49 36.07 13.19
C ALA A 524 -3.38 36.48 11.71
N LEU A 525 -4.06 35.77 10.82
CA LEU A 525 -4.09 36.09 9.39
C LEU A 525 -4.87 37.37 9.11
N THR A 526 -6.02 37.59 9.79
CA THR A 526 -6.81 38.82 9.72
C THR A 526 -6.01 40.03 10.17
N ALA A 527 -5.30 39.94 11.30
CA ALA A 527 -4.45 41.02 11.80
C ALA A 527 -3.34 41.42 10.82
N LYS A 528 -2.90 40.48 9.98
CA LYS A 528 -1.92 40.70 8.91
C LYS A 528 -2.55 41.03 7.54
N LEU A 529 -3.88 41.21 7.47
CA LEU A 529 -4.63 41.49 6.25
C LEU A 529 -4.40 40.43 5.15
N VAL A 530 -4.23 39.17 5.52
CA VAL A 530 -4.04 38.04 4.61
C VAL A 530 -5.40 37.43 4.31
N PRO A 531 -5.85 37.42 3.02
CA PRO A 531 -7.10 36.76 2.64
C PRO A 531 -7.03 35.27 2.91
N HIS A 532 -8.06 34.73 3.54
CA HIS A 532 -8.20 33.30 3.81
C HIS A 532 -9.67 32.94 3.97
N GLU A 533 -9.99 31.66 3.79
CA GLU A 533 -11.31 31.10 4.11
C GLU A 533 -11.16 30.18 5.32
N TRP A 534 -12.03 30.32 6.30
CA TRP A 534 -12.11 29.38 7.40
C TRP A 534 -13.54 29.10 7.82
N GLN A 535 -13.75 27.96 8.43
CA GLN A 535 -15.06 27.54 8.89
C GLN A 535 -14.97 26.93 10.31
N ASN A 536 -15.92 27.32 11.15
CA ASN A 536 -16.15 26.69 12.43
C ASN A 536 -17.65 26.44 12.55
N GLY A 537 -18.03 25.21 12.86
CA GLY A 537 -19.43 24.82 12.94
C GLY A 537 -19.64 23.59 13.81
N PRO A 538 -20.91 23.18 14.03
CA PRO A 538 -21.22 22.03 14.84
C PRO A 538 -20.52 20.77 14.35
N GLY A 539 -19.88 20.03 15.27
CA GLY A 539 -19.18 18.76 15.03
C GLY A 539 -17.91 18.62 15.83
N GLY A 540 -17.42 17.39 15.94
CA GLY A 540 -16.23 17.00 16.69
C GLY A 540 -15.05 16.66 15.76
N HIS A 541 -14.04 15.98 16.33
CA HIS A 541 -12.83 15.53 15.60
C HIS A 541 -13.09 14.22 14.86
N ASN A 542 -13.91 14.24 13.82
CA ASN A 542 -14.33 13.02 13.10
C ASN A 542 -14.65 13.25 11.63
N ASP A 543 -14.72 12.14 10.88
CA ASP A 543 -14.97 12.12 9.44
C ASP A 543 -16.30 12.79 9.05
N ALA A 544 -17.32 12.68 9.88
CA ALA A 544 -18.63 13.30 9.62
C ALA A 544 -18.56 14.85 9.56
N TYR A 545 -17.57 15.45 10.23
CA TYR A 545 -17.34 16.89 10.19
C TYR A 545 -16.53 17.33 8.96
N TRP A 546 -15.38 16.70 8.71
CA TRP A 546 -14.42 17.23 7.73
C TRP A 546 -14.60 16.66 6.31
N VAL A 547 -15.03 15.39 6.14
CA VAL A 547 -15.16 14.78 4.81
C VAL A 547 -16.11 15.58 3.89
N PRO A 548 -17.29 16.06 4.35
CA PRO A 548 -18.15 16.90 3.52
C PRO A 548 -17.51 18.23 3.09
N LYS A 549 -16.46 18.69 3.78
CA LYS A 549 -15.76 19.96 3.49
C LYS A 549 -14.55 19.81 2.57
N LEU A 550 -14.27 18.61 2.09
CA LEU A 550 -13.24 18.39 1.07
C LEU A 550 -13.51 19.19 -0.21
N ASP A 551 -14.78 19.51 -0.50
CA ASP A 551 -15.13 20.38 -1.61
C ASP A 551 -14.53 21.79 -1.47
N ARG A 552 -14.30 22.29 -0.24
CA ARG A 552 -13.68 23.58 0.04
C ARG A 552 -12.19 23.57 -0.18
N SER A 553 -11.47 22.59 0.42
CA SER A 553 -10.02 22.49 0.23
C SER A 553 -9.65 22.20 -1.21
N PHE A 554 -10.30 21.23 -1.86
CA PHE A 554 -10.07 20.95 -3.27
C PHE A 554 -10.55 22.10 -4.18
N GLY A 555 -11.62 22.83 -3.78
CA GLY A 555 -12.09 24.04 -4.44
C GLY A 555 -11.05 25.16 -4.42
N LEU A 556 -10.41 25.39 -3.26
CA LEU A 556 -9.31 26.33 -3.12
C LEU A 556 -8.13 25.97 -4.06
N HIS A 557 -7.67 24.71 -4.03
CA HIS A 557 -6.60 24.24 -4.90
C HIS A 557 -6.96 24.42 -6.38
N SER A 558 -8.18 24.00 -6.77
CA SER A 558 -8.69 24.12 -8.13
C SER A 558 -8.75 25.59 -8.61
N ALA A 559 -9.19 26.51 -7.78
CA ALA A 559 -9.23 27.93 -8.10
C ALA A 559 -7.82 28.49 -8.34
N GLN A 560 -6.86 28.11 -7.49
CA GLN A 560 -5.46 28.50 -7.62
C GLN A 560 -4.85 27.96 -8.92
N PHE A 561 -5.08 26.69 -9.26
CA PHE A 561 -4.56 26.08 -10.49
C PHE A 561 -5.12 26.76 -11.75
N ARG A 562 -6.41 27.08 -11.77
CA ARG A 562 -7.06 27.81 -12.88
C ARG A 562 -6.60 29.25 -13.03
N ALA A 563 -6.20 29.90 -11.93
CA ALA A 563 -5.65 31.24 -11.98
C ALA A 563 -4.26 31.31 -12.67
N HIS A 564 -3.59 30.15 -12.84
CA HIS A 564 -2.28 30.02 -13.46
C HIS A 564 -2.33 29.01 -14.63
N PRO A 565 -2.87 29.38 -15.81
CA PRO A 565 -3.06 28.43 -16.91
C PRO A 565 -1.73 27.82 -17.38
N PHE A 566 -1.70 26.50 -17.56
CA PHE A 566 -0.56 25.75 -18.07
C PHE A 566 -0.78 25.37 -19.54
N ALA A 567 0.23 25.63 -20.39
CA ALA A 567 0.20 25.21 -21.78
C ALA A 567 0.46 23.69 -21.89
N GLN A 568 -0.59 22.94 -22.18
CA GLN A 568 -0.51 21.48 -22.30
C GLN A 568 0.35 21.05 -23.50
N PRO A 569 1.20 20.03 -23.35
CA PRO A 569 1.89 19.40 -24.48
C PRO A 569 0.90 18.85 -25.49
N ALA A 570 1.26 18.90 -26.78
CA ALA A 570 0.48 18.25 -27.83
C ALA A 570 0.54 16.72 -27.69
N GLU A 571 -0.58 16.04 -27.96
CA GLU A 571 -0.56 14.58 -28.04
C GLU A 571 0.35 14.10 -29.16
N PRO A 572 1.19 13.07 -28.94
CA PRO A 572 2.03 12.50 -29.98
C PRO A 572 1.19 11.99 -31.14
N ALA A 573 1.64 12.24 -32.37
CA ALA A 573 0.98 11.69 -33.57
C ALA A 573 0.97 10.16 -33.49
N GLY A 574 -0.22 9.54 -33.58
CA GLY A 574 -0.38 8.09 -33.45
C GLY A 574 -0.50 7.58 -32.01
N ALA A 575 -0.66 8.48 -31.03
CA ALA A 575 -1.07 8.06 -29.69
C ALA A 575 -2.31 7.14 -29.81
N PRO A 576 -2.36 6.02 -29.07
CA PRO A 576 -3.54 5.16 -29.11
C PRO A 576 -4.75 6.02 -28.69
N SER A 577 -5.81 5.94 -29.51
CA SER A 577 -7.10 6.54 -29.13
C SER A 577 -7.45 6.04 -27.74
N ALA A 578 -7.82 6.98 -26.86
CA ALA A 578 -8.16 6.71 -25.47
C ALA A 578 -8.77 5.33 -25.26
N TYR A 579 -8.12 4.49 -24.46
CA TYR A 579 -8.76 3.29 -23.94
C TYR A 579 -9.90 3.79 -23.03
N THR A 580 -11.11 3.79 -23.57
CA THR A 580 -12.30 3.98 -22.73
C THR A 580 -12.46 2.71 -21.92
N TRP A 581 -11.97 2.73 -20.69
CA TRP A 581 -12.36 1.77 -19.68
C TRP A 581 -13.79 2.12 -19.25
N PRO A 582 -14.71 1.15 -19.17
CA PRO A 582 -16.03 1.38 -18.67
C PRO A 582 -16.05 1.81 -17.20
#